data_b01265a59796977ffc3734c927ac2e2d
#
_entry.id   b01265a59796977ffc3734c927ac2e2d
#
_cell.length_a   1.000
_cell.length_b   1.000
_cell.length_c   1.000
_cell.angle_alpha   90.00
_cell.angle_beta   90.00
_cell.angle_gamma   90.00
#
_symmetry.space_group_name_H-M   'P 1'
#
loop_
_entity.id
_entity.type
_entity.pdbx_description
1 polymer ?
#
loop_
_entity_poly.entity_id
_entity_poly.type
_entity_poly.pdbx_seq_one_letter_code
_entity_poly.pdbx_strand_id
1 'polypeptide(L)'
;MVTAGRGEGTSLEPHRCRDERHRCRAAIDKFARGAHWQEAISLLRCEMPSLRLSPDMIAYNSTLNACKRAGQWQPAIALLSDMLGMTLAPDAISYSTAVSSCSRSGQWQHALRLVGEMPTMTLAPNLICLSACISACGQGGQWQLAVDLLHGMPCLRVTPNQISYNATISALEKGSQWQPALSLLSQMREMSTIPDTISYNATISACAKGRQWQRSVDVLHTMTFLRAEPNEISYNSAITACGRSAEWQLSVTLLESMPRARIAPDRISYNATISACEKRGRWQLALHFFGALPNSGLTPNEISYNAVISACEKGGQWQLALKFLSEMPRARVMASEISFSAAISACEKAARWQLALSLLLEEMLERGVAPNNFSCNAAISACEKGGQWQMALCLLLTQMPVLRITPNEISFNAAISACEKGDQWEYAVCLLSEMPALGVTPSEVSFSATISACEMSGNWQLALDFLGRMRAARSTPSEISYNAVVSSCEKSGQWQLALGLFNTMHDLKLTPDEVSYNAAIGACERSSHWQAALALILKMPQLSLQPNEISVSLASTAFQRCGQWPLLQSFLGGTRPIGDSPRDQWTWTPGSSLALHCATSAHRPT
;
A
#
# COMPACT_ATOMS: atom_id res chain seq x y z
N MET A 1 57.46 47.52 -73.83
CA MET A 1 56.02 47.87 -73.73
C MET A 1 55.32 46.76 -73.05
N VAL A 2 54.99 46.97 -71.77
CA VAL A 2 54.38 46.00 -70.89
C VAL A 2 53.02 46.54 -70.48
N THR A 3 51.95 45.86 -70.84
CA THR A 3 50.60 46.21 -70.46
C THR A 3 50.22 45.43 -69.22
N ALA A 4 49.96 46.15 -68.15
CA ALA A 4 49.49 45.63 -66.87
C ALA A 4 48.03 45.20 -66.97
N GLY A 5 47.75 43.91 -66.68
CA GLY A 5 46.42 43.40 -66.45
C GLY A 5 45.99 43.72 -64.99
N ARG A 6 44.95 44.51 -64.83
CA ARG A 6 44.26 44.73 -63.56
C ARG A 6 43.48 43.50 -63.23
N GLY A 7 43.81 42.87 -62.10
CA GLY A 7 43.01 41.84 -61.51
C GLY A 7 41.73 42.42 -60.88
N GLU A 8 40.60 42.05 -61.41
CA GLU A 8 39.31 42.17 -60.73
C GLU A 8 39.24 41.06 -59.68
N GLY A 9 39.60 41.39 -58.45
CA GLY A 9 39.56 40.54 -57.31
C GLY A 9 38.45 40.97 -56.36
N THR A 10 37.40 40.09 -56.21
CA THR A 10 36.78 39.79 -54.96
C THR A 10 35.88 40.84 -54.27
N SER A 11 34.72 41.11 -54.85
CA SER A 11 33.57 41.64 -54.10
C SER A 11 32.41 40.63 -53.92
N LEU A 12 32.56 39.38 -54.38
CA LEU A 12 31.51 38.33 -54.33
C LEU A 12 31.57 37.38 -53.11
N GLU A 13 32.69 37.29 -52.37
CA GLU A 13 32.86 36.39 -51.24
C GLU A 13 31.98 36.72 -50.01
N PRO A 14 31.79 37.99 -49.61
CA PRO A 14 31.00 38.29 -48.44
C PRO A 14 29.50 38.01 -48.63
N HIS A 15 28.93 38.12 -49.78
CA HIS A 15 27.54 37.81 -50.09
C HIS A 15 27.28 36.29 -50.07
N ARG A 16 28.16 35.48 -50.63
CA ARG A 16 28.08 34.05 -50.70
C ARG A 16 28.15 33.43 -49.29
N CYS A 17 29.07 33.88 -48.43
CA CYS A 17 29.16 33.48 -47.02
C CYS A 17 27.91 33.85 -46.21
N ARG A 18 27.26 34.98 -46.52
CA ARG A 18 26.03 35.42 -45.86
C ARG A 18 24.84 34.54 -46.24
N ASP A 19 24.70 34.17 -47.49
CA ASP A 19 23.64 33.30 -48.00
C ASP A 19 23.81 31.85 -47.49
N GLU A 20 25.02 31.32 -47.46
CA GLU A 20 25.32 29.99 -46.89
C GLU A 20 25.05 29.94 -45.38
N ARG A 21 25.39 30.98 -44.62
CA ARG A 21 25.04 31.11 -43.20
C ARG A 21 23.53 31.14 -42.99
N HIS A 22 22.77 31.85 -43.82
CA HIS A 22 21.31 31.86 -43.79
C HIS A 22 20.72 30.49 -44.08
N ARG A 23 21.24 29.72 -45.03
CA ARG A 23 20.81 28.35 -45.35
C ARG A 23 21.07 27.40 -44.20
N CYS A 24 22.26 27.45 -43.58
CA CYS A 24 22.58 26.64 -42.40
C CYS A 24 21.65 26.96 -41.23
N ARG A 25 21.36 28.24 -40.92
CA ARG A 25 20.39 28.61 -39.87
C ARG A 25 19.00 28.09 -40.18
N ALA A 26 18.50 28.24 -41.40
CA ALA A 26 17.19 27.73 -41.79
C ALA A 26 17.09 26.20 -41.68
N ALA A 27 18.19 25.48 -41.97
CA ALA A 27 18.28 24.04 -41.77
C ALA A 27 18.25 23.66 -40.28
N ILE A 28 19.03 24.36 -39.42
CA ILE A 28 19.01 24.17 -37.98
C ILE A 28 17.61 24.43 -37.42
N ASP A 29 16.93 25.49 -37.82
CA ASP A 29 15.56 25.81 -37.39
C ASP A 29 14.55 24.76 -37.85
N LYS A 30 14.72 24.14 -39.00
CA LYS A 30 13.92 23.02 -39.49
C LYS A 30 14.13 21.79 -38.60
N PHE A 31 15.38 21.43 -38.30
CA PHE A 31 15.72 20.33 -37.39
C PHE A 31 15.23 20.62 -35.98
N ALA A 32 15.31 21.86 -35.48
CA ALA A 32 14.78 22.26 -34.20
C ALA A 32 13.26 22.08 -34.10
N ARG A 33 12.51 22.34 -35.18
CA ARG A 33 11.06 22.08 -35.23
C ARG A 33 10.72 20.59 -35.22
N GLY A 34 11.53 19.73 -35.84
CA GLY A 34 11.39 18.27 -35.87
C GLY A 34 11.97 17.57 -34.66
N ALA A 35 12.58 18.26 -33.69
CA ALA A 35 13.32 17.70 -32.56
C ALA A 35 14.51 16.79 -32.95
N HIS A 36 15.07 16.96 -34.18
CA HIS A 36 16.23 16.23 -34.69
C HIS A 36 17.53 16.86 -34.16
N TRP A 37 17.79 16.68 -32.88
CA TRP A 37 18.92 17.34 -32.19
C TRP A 37 20.30 16.89 -32.66
N GLN A 38 20.45 15.63 -33.06
CA GLN A 38 21.72 15.06 -33.54
C GLN A 38 22.16 15.74 -34.85
N GLU A 39 21.22 15.86 -35.79
CA GLU A 39 21.45 16.51 -37.07
C GLU A 39 21.74 18.02 -36.90
N ALA A 40 21.02 18.69 -35.98
CA ALA A 40 21.28 20.09 -35.65
C ALA A 40 22.67 20.29 -35.03
N ILE A 41 23.14 19.40 -34.18
CA ILE A 41 24.49 19.45 -33.60
C ILE A 41 25.57 19.13 -34.65
N SER A 42 25.35 18.14 -35.52
CA SER A 42 26.33 17.80 -36.60
C SER A 42 26.51 18.96 -37.57
N LEU A 43 25.43 19.63 -37.92
CA LEU A 43 25.47 20.80 -38.75
C LEU A 43 26.23 21.97 -38.08
N LEU A 44 25.98 22.20 -36.79
CA LEU A 44 26.64 23.24 -36.03
C LEU A 44 28.15 22.98 -35.82
N ARG A 45 28.52 21.76 -35.43
CA ARG A 45 29.89 21.40 -35.04
C ARG A 45 30.78 20.95 -36.21
N CYS A 46 30.21 20.36 -37.26
CA CYS A 46 30.97 19.78 -38.38
C CYS A 46 30.79 20.56 -39.67
N GLU A 47 29.55 20.81 -40.10
CA GLU A 47 29.32 21.41 -41.43
C GLU A 47 29.62 22.91 -41.47
N MET A 48 29.17 23.71 -40.49
CA MET A 48 29.46 25.14 -40.47
C MET A 48 30.97 25.44 -40.43
N PRO A 49 31.80 24.79 -39.60
CA PRO A 49 33.24 24.97 -39.61
C PRO A 49 33.90 24.50 -40.91
N SER A 50 33.43 23.42 -41.56
CA SER A 50 33.95 22.96 -42.85
C SER A 50 33.75 23.98 -43.97
N LEU A 51 32.68 24.77 -43.91
CA LEU A 51 32.36 25.89 -44.79
C LEU A 51 33.06 27.21 -44.37
N ARG A 52 33.96 27.16 -43.37
CA ARG A 52 34.63 28.33 -42.76
C ARG A 52 33.65 29.38 -42.23
N LEU A 53 32.45 28.94 -41.82
CA LEU A 53 31.45 29.79 -41.21
C LEU A 53 31.54 29.67 -39.67
N SER A 54 31.77 30.77 -38.98
CA SER A 54 31.68 30.79 -37.52
C SER A 54 30.23 30.69 -37.08
N PRO A 55 29.85 29.68 -36.24
CA PRO A 55 28.53 29.64 -35.66
C PRO A 55 28.26 30.89 -34.82
N ASP A 56 27.06 31.39 -34.90
CA ASP A 56 26.62 32.56 -34.14
C ASP A 56 25.63 32.18 -33.02
N MET A 57 25.31 33.15 -32.15
CA MET A 57 24.40 32.97 -31.03
C MET A 57 23.03 32.41 -31.47
N ILE A 58 22.50 32.82 -32.63
CA ILE A 58 21.20 32.37 -33.14
C ILE A 58 21.25 30.88 -33.48
N ALA A 59 22.32 30.42 -34.15
CA ALA A 59 22.51 29.02 -34.50
C ALA A 59 22.62 28.12 -33.23
N TYR A 60 23.37 28.57 -32.21
CA TYR A 60 23.44 27.88 -30.93
C TYR A 60 22.09 27.82 -30.22
N ASN A 61 21.36 28.94 -30.15
CA ASN A 61 20.04 28.99 -29.48
C ASN A 61 19.01 28.10 -30.21
N SER A 62 19.04 28.05 -31.56
CA SER A 62 18.19 27.15 -32.33
C SER A 62 18.55 25.67 -32.08
N THR A 63 19.84 25.32 -31.96
CA THR A 63 20.29 23.97 -31.64
C THR A 63 19.94 23.60 -30.18
N LEU A 64 20.11 24.52 -29.23
CA LEU A 64 19.65 24.35 -27.85
C LEU A 64 18.13 24.11 -27.79
N ASN A 65 17.33 24.77 -28.62
CA ASN A 65 15.90 24.55 -28.72
C ASN A 65 15.56 23.15 -29.29
N ALA A 66 16.36 22.61 -30.21
CA ALA A 66 16.25 21.22 -30.65
C ALA A 66 16.48 20.25 -29.49
N CYS A 67 17.53 20.46 -28.69
CA CYS A 67 17.84 19.67 -27.50
C CYS A 67 16.71 19.76 -26.44
N LYS A 68 16.16 20.99 -26.22
CA LYS A 68 15.01 21.21 -25.34
C LYS A 68 13.79 20.40 -25.77
N ARG A 69 13.45 20.40 -27.06
CA ARG A 69 12.29 19.63 -27.57
C ARG A 69 12.48 18.13 -27.46
N ALA A 70 13.71 17.64 -27.64
CA ALA A 70 14.07 16.24 -27.50
C ALA A 70 14.30 15.82 -26.03
N GLY A 71 14.32 16.75 -25.07
CA GLY A 71 14.60 16.47 -23.67
C GLY A 71 16.04 16.04 -23.38
N GLN A 72 16.98 16.36 -24.25
CA GLN A 72 18.39 15.97 -24.16
C GLN A 72 19.20 17.06 -23.43
N TRP A 73 19.42 16.86 -22.14
CA TRP A 73 20.09 17.82 -21.27
C TRP A 73 21.62 17.85 -21.44
N GLN A 74 22.25 16.68 -21.63
CA GLN A 74 23.72 16.58 -21.75
C GLN A 74 24.28 17.38 -22.93
N PRO A 75 23.74 17.19 -24.15
CA PRO A 75 24.17 18.01 -25.28
C PRO A 75 23.88 19.51 -25.09
N ALA A 76 22.78 19.86 -24.42
CA ALA A 76 22.44 21.25 -24.15
C ALA A 76 23.48 21.93 -23.23
N ILE A 77 23.94 21.25 -22.17
CA ILE A 77 25.01 21.77 -21.31
C ILE A 77 26.34 21.84 -22.05
N ALA A 78 26.67 20.83 -22.89
CA ALA A 78 27.88 20.85 -23.69
C ALA A 78 27.90 22.04 -24.69
N LEU A 79 26.77 22.34 -25.30
CA LEU A 79 26.64 23.50 -26.20
C LEU A 79 26.84 24.84 -25.46
N LEU A 80 26.35 24.97 -24.23
CA LEU A 80 26.64 26.16 -23.41
C LEU A 80 28.14 26.29 -23.11
N SER A 81 28.80 25.17 -22.79
CA SER A 81 30.26 25.17 -22.58
C SER A 81 31.03 25.50 -23.85
N ASP A 82 30.58 25.03 -25.00
CA ASP A 82 31.18 25.37 -26.31
C ASP A 82 31.06 26.87 -26.61
N MET A 83 29.91 27.49 -26.33
CA MET A 83 29.71 28.95 -26.50
C MET A 83 30.73 29.75 -25.66
N LEU A 84 30.96 29.36 -24.41
CA LEU A 84 31.95 29.99 -23.56
C LEU A 84 33.38 29.80 -24.09
N GLY A 85 33.71 28.61 -24.60
CA GLY A 85 35.01 28.33 -25.21
C GLY A 85 35.27 29.12 -26.51
N MET A 86 34.21 29.46 -27.23
CA MET A 86 34.26 30.26 -28.46
C MET A 86 34.17 31.78 -28.21
N THR A 87 34.30 32.23 -26.95
CA THR A 87 34.17 33.66 -26.56
C THR A 87 32.80 34.28 -26.88
N LEU A 88 31.79 33.46 -27.18
CA LEU A 88 30.42 33.88 -27.35
C LEU A 88 29.75 33.91 -25.99
N ALA A 89 29.40 35.08 -25.46
CA ALA A 89 28.69 35.18 -24.19
C ALA A 89 27.26 34.64 -24.34
N PRO A 90 26.91 33.52 -23.62
CA PRO A 90 25.54 33.02 -23.64
C PRO A 90 24.57 34.07 -23.10
N ASP A 91 23.41 34.20 -23.71
CA ASP A 91 22.36 35.13 -23.28
C ASP A 91 21.34 34.44 -22.34
N ALA A 92 20.39 35.20 -21.79
CA ALA A 92 19.33 34.70 -20.95
C ALA A 92 18.46 33.65 -21.67
N ILE A 93 18.38 33.67 -22.98
CA ILE A 93 17.65 32.69 -23.82
C ILE A 93 18.41 31.35 -23.85
N SER A 94 19.74 31.40 -24.06
CA SER A 94 20.61 30.21 -24.03
C SER A 94 20.47 29.44 -22.70
N TYR A 95 20.62 30.14 -21.57
CA TYR A 95 20.48 29.56 -20.23
C TYR A 95 19.06 29.03 -19.98
N SER A 96 18.01 29.81 -20.27
CA SER A 96 16.63 29.38 -20.05
C SER A 96 16.24 28.16 -20.89
N THR A 97 16.80 28.04 -22.09
CA THR A 97 16.58 26.89 -23.00
C THR A 97 17.29 25.64 -22.46
N ALA A 98 18.52 25.77 -21.98
CA ALA A 98 19.27 24.68 -21.36
C ALA A 98 18.61 24.22 -20.03
N VAL A 99 18.18 25.13 -19.15
CA VAL A 99 17.41 24.82 -17.94
C VAL A 99 16.11 24.11 -18.28
N SER A 100 15.41 24.54 -19.36
CA SER A 100 14.20 23.87 -19.83
C SER A 100 14.46 22.46 -20.36
N SER A 101 15.66 22.16 -20.89
CA SER A 101 16.07 20.81 -21.30
C SER A 101 16.25 19.92 -20.06
N CYS A 102 16.91 20.44 -19.01
CA CYS A 102 17.08 19.76 -17.74
C CYS A 102 15.73 19.50 -17.04
N SER A 103 14.78 20.43 -17.17
CA SER A 103 13.43 20.27 -16.62
C SER A 103 12.70 19.04 -17.19
N ARG A 104 12.76 18.83 -18.49
CA ARG A 104 12.10 17.68 -19.13
C ARG A 104 12.66 16.33 -18.74
N SER A 105 13.94 16.27 -18.42
CA SER A 105 14.66 15.06 -17.99
C SER A 105 14.72 14.88 -16.46
N GLY A 106 14.12 15.80 -15.69
CA GLY A 106 14.12 15.75 -14.22
C GLY A 106 15.47 16.00 -13.56
N GLN A 107 16.44 16.56 -14.29
CA GLN A 107 17.80 16.82 -13.79
C GLN A 107 17.87 18.15 -13.03
N TRP A 108 17.30 18.15 -11.85
CA TRP A 108 17.14 19.35 -11.01
C TRP A 108 18.48 19.94 -10.53
N GLN A 109 19.49 19.11 -10.26
CA GLN A 109 20.80 19.56 -9.81
C GLN A 109 21.49 20.45 -10.85
N HIS A 110 21.47 19.99 -12.10
CA HIS A 110 22.04 20.77 -13.22
C HIS A 110 21.23 22.03 -13.51
N ALA A 111 19.90 21.95 -13.40
CA ALA A 111 19.04 23.12 -13.55
C ALA A 111 19.35 24.21 -12.51
N LEU A 112 19.49 23.83 -11.22
CA LEU A 112 19.86 24.75 -10.14
C LEU A 112 21.25 25.35 -10.33
N ARG A 113 22.22 24.51 -10.74
CA ARG A 113 23.58 24.97 -11.03
C ARG A 113 23.60 26.03 -12.12
N LEU A 114 22.91 25.80 -13.25
CA LEU A 114 22.84 26.78 -14.36
C LEU A 114 22.18 28.09 -13.91
N VAL A 115 21.11 28.02 -13.10
CA VAL A 115 20.49 29.25 -12.56
C VAL A 115 21.43 29.98 -11.61
N GLY A 116 22.21 29.26 -10.80
CA GLY A 116 23.23 29.83 -9.92
C GLY A 116 24.42 30.45 -10.65
N GLU A 117 24.74 29.99 -11.85
CA GLU A 117 25.80 30.54 -12.70
C GLU A 117 25.37 31.85 -13.41
N MET A 118 24.07 32.09 -13.65
CA MET A 118 23.59 33.28 -14.35
C MET A 118 24.04 34.62 -13.72
N PRO A 119 23.95 34.81 -12.37
CA PRO A 119 24.40 36.05 -11.73
C PRO A 119 25.90 36.30 -11.90
N THR A 120 26.74 35.27 -11.95
CA THR A 120 28.19 35.41 -12.17
C THR A 120 28.51 35.93 -13.56
N MET A 121 27.60 35.68 -14.53
CA MET A 121 27.66 36.19 -15.89
C MET A 121 26.89 37.51 -16.07
N THR A 122 26.55 38.21 -15.00
CA THR A 122 25.76 39.46 -14.99
C THR A 122 24.35 39.33 -15.60
N LEU A 123 23.84 38.10 -15.68
CA LEU A 123 22.50 37.79 -16.20
C LEU A 123 21.51 37.60 -15.05
N ALA A 124 20.40 38.34 -15.06
CA ALA A 124 19.33 38.13 -14.11
C ALA A 124 18.47 36.91 -14.52
N PRO A 125 18.22 35.95 -13.62
CA PRO A 125 17.26 34.85 -13.88
C PRO A 125 15.89 35.43 -14.24
N ASN A 126 15.33 34.98 -15.35
CA ASN A 126 14.00 35.41 -15.80
C ASN A 126 12.91 34.42 -15.33
N LEU A 127 11.64 34.80 -15.47
CA LEU A 127 10.48 34.01 -15.10
C LEU A 127 10.48 32.61 -15.75
N ILE A 128 10.89 32.52 -17.05
CA ILE A 128 10.94 31.24 -17.78
C ILE A 128 11.98 30.30 -17.18
N CYS A 129 13.15 30.84 -16.85
CA CYS A 129 14.23 30.07 -16.24
C CYS A 129 13.85 29.52 -14.86
N LEU A 130 13.28 30.37 -13.99
CA LEU A 130 12.87 29.98 -12.64
C LEU A 130 11.71 28.98 -12.67
N SER A 131 10.70 29.19 -13.52
CA SER A 131 9.58 28.24 -13.65
C SER A 131 10.03 26.88 -14.23
N ALA A 132 11.00 26.89 -15.16
CA ALA A 132 11.60 25.65 -15.65
C ALA A 132 12.42 24.93 -14.56
N CYS A 133 13.13 25.67 -13.70
CA CYS A 133 13.85 25.12 -12.57
C CYS A 133 12.91 24.50 -11.52
N ILE A 134 11.80 25.18 -11.17
CA ILE A 134 10.74 24.66 -10.31
C ILE A 134 10.19 23.35 -10.90
N SER A 135 9.91 23.33 -12.20
CA SER A 135 9.43 22.12 -12.87
C SER A 135 10.46 20.99 -12.85
N ALA A 136 11.77 21.29 -12.99
CA ALA A 136 12.86 20.31 -12.85
C ALA A 136 12.90 19.70 -11.46
N CYS A 137 12.81 20.53 -10.41
CA CYS A 137 12.73 20.09 -9.02
C CYS A 137 11.50 19.19 -8.79
N GLY A 138 10.34 19.56 -9.35
CA GLY A 138 9.13 18.75 -9.27
C GLY A 138 9.23 17.40 -10.00
N GLN A 139 9.92 17.33 -11.13
CA GLN A 139 10.18 16.06 -11.81
C GLN A 139 11.17 15.18 -11.03
N GLY A 140 12.15 15.80 -10.37
CA GLY A 140 13.16 15.13 -9.53
C GLY A 140 12.67 14.81 -8.10
N GLY A 141 11.39 15.04 -7.78
CA GLY A 141 10.81 14.73 -6.47
C GLY A 141 11.22 15.69 -5.33
N GLN A 142 11.90 16.78 -5.65
CA GLN A 142 12.40 17.78 -4.67
C GLN A 142 11.40 18.92 -4.48
N TRP A 143 10.29 18.61 -3.85
CA TRP A 143 9.20 19.59 -3.67
C TRP A 143 9.58 20.77 -2.76
N GLN A 144 10.43 20.56 -1.74
CA GLN A 144 10.90 21.63 -0.85
C GLN A 144 11.61 22.72 -1.63
N LEU A 145 12.58 22.32 -2.47
CA LEU A 145 13.32 23.25 -3.31
C LEU A 145 12.42 23.99 -4.32
N ALA A 146 11.37 23.33 -4.81
CA ALA A 146 10.39 23.98 -5.67
C ALA A 146 9.62 25.09 -4.94
N VAL A 147 9.25 24.88 -3.68
CA VAL A 147 8.59 25.89 -2.84
C VAL A 147 9.55 27.02 -2.49
N ASP A 148 10.78 26.69 -2.10
CA ASP A 148 11.80 27.71 -1.76
C ASP A 148 12.12 28.62 -2.96
N LEU A 149 12.22 28.04 -4.16
CA LEU A 149 12.43 28.81 -5.39
C LEU A 149 11.24 29.76 -5.67
N LEU A 150 9.99 29.29 -5.50
CA LEU A 150 8.81 30.12 -5.69
C LEU A 150 8.82 31.32 -4.72
N HIS A 151 9.08 31.07 -3.45
CA HIS A 151 9.15 32.12 -2.42
C HIS A 151 10.36 33.04 -2.62
N GLY A 152 11.44 32.56 -3.21
CA GLY A 152 12.63 33.34 -3.55
C GLY A 152 12.45 34.26 -4.78
N MET A 153 11.46 34.03 -5.64
CA MET A 153 11.25 34.82 -6.87
C MET A 153 11.10 36.33 -6.61
N PRO A 154 10.32 36.79 -5.62
CA PRO A 154 10.21 38.21 -5.32
C PRO A 154 11.54 38.86 -4.90
N CYS A 155 12.42 38.13 -4.19
CA CYS A 155 13.77 38.62 -3.83
C CYS A 155 14.63 38.86 -5.06
N LEU A 156 14.40 38.10 -6.15
CA LEU A 156 15.05 38.29 -7.44
C LEU A 156 14.32 39.31 -8.34
N ARG A 157 13.35 40.03 -7.80
CA ARG A 157 12.49 41.00 -8.52
C ARG A 157 11.69 40.37 -9.67
N VAL A 158 11.39 39.09 -9.57
CA VAL A 158 10.56 38.36 -10.53
C VAL A 158 9.23 38.06 -9.85
N THR A 159 8.14 38.55 -10.40
CA THR A 159 6.79 38.25 -9.90
C THR A 159 6.38 36.84 -10.32
N PRO A 160 6.00 35.97 -9.36
CA PRO A 160 5.44 34.68 -9.68
C PRO A 160 4.18 34.80 -10.54
N ASN A 161 4.06 33.95 -11.53
CA ASN A 161 2.87 33.87 -12.40
C ASN A 161 2.15 32.53 -12.22
N GLN A 162 1.01 32.36 -12.89
CA GLN A 162 0.22 31.15 -12.91
C GLN A 162 1.05 29.89 -13.24
N ILE A 163 2.00 29.99 -14.19
CA ILE A 163 2.85 28.86 -14.58
C ILE A 163 3.78 28.42 -13.46
N SER A 164 4.39 29.37 -12.72
CA SER A 164 5.29 29.06 -11.59
C SER A 164 4.52 28.43 -10.43
N TYR A 165 3.32 28.93 -10.10
CA TYR A 165 2.45 28.32 -9.10
C TYR A 165 2.02 26.91 -9.52
N ASN A 166 1.55 26.72 -10.75
CA ASN A 166 1.14 25.41 -11.25
C ASN A 166 2.28 24.39 -11.22
N ALA A 167 3.49 24.81 -11.60
CA ALA A 167 4.67 23.96 -11.54
C ALA A 167 4.99 23.54 -10.09
N THR A 168 4.85 24.48 -9.12
CA THR A 168 5.09 24.19 -7.70
C THR A 168 4.01 23.30 -7.11
N ILE A 169 2.72 23.54 -7.40
CA ILE A 169 1.61 22.68 -6.97
C ILE A 169 1.76 21.27 -7.55
N SER A 170 2.17 21.14 -8.82
CA SER A 170 2.47 19.85 -9.43
C SER A 170 3.68 19.13 -8.79
N ALA A 171 4.68 19.89 -8.32
CA ALA A 171 5.77 19.32 -7.54
C ALA A 171 5.29 18.78 -6.18
N LEU A 172 4.44 19.54 -5.49
CA LEU A 172 3.79 19.14 -4.23
C LEU A 172 2.86 17.94 -4.41
N GLU A 173 2.14 17.85 -5.52
CA GLU A 173 1.34 16.68 -5.90
C GLU A 173 2.19 15.42 -5.98
N LYS A 174 3.35 15.48 -6.63
CA LYS A 174 4.28 14.34 -6.72
C LYS A 174 4.86 13.96 -5.36
N GLY A 175 5.13 14.95 -4.50
CA GLY A 175 5.57 14.77 -3.13
C GLY A 175 4.45 14.39 -2.15
N SER A 176 3.20 14.25 -2.60
CA SER A 176 2.02 13.96 -1.76
C SER A 176 1.79 14.96 -0.62
N GLN A 177 2.24 16.21 -0.81
CA GLN A 177 2.17 17.29 0.18
C GLN A 177 0.93 18.15 -0.04
N TRP A 178 -0.18 17.74 0.55
CA TRP A 178 -1.48 18.39 0.35
C TRP A 178 -1.62 19.76 1.06
N GLN A 179 -1.02 19.92 2.26
CA GLN A 179 -1.14 21.16 3.03
C GLN A 179 -0.52 22.37 2.32
N PRO A 180 0.76 22.31 1.90
CA PRO A 180 1.35 23.39 1.12
C PRO A 180 0.65 23.63 -0.23
N ALA A 181 0.10 22.57 -0.87
CA ALA A 181 -0.63 22.73 -2.11
C ALA A 181 -1.91 23.58 -1.93
N LEU A 182 -2.67 23.34 -0.85
CA LEU A 182 -3.83 24.15 -0.49
C LEU A 182 -3.45 25.60 -0.12
N SER A 183 -2.37 25.79 0.62
CA SER A 183 -1.90 27.14 0.97
C SER A 183 -1.46 27.95 -0.24
N LEU A 184 -0.77 27.31 -1.20
CA LEU A 184 -0.40 27.97 -2.46
C LEU A 184 -1.62 28.29 -3.32
N LEU A 185 -2.62 27.43 -3.37
CA LEU A 185 -3.87 27.71 -4.09
C LEU A 185 -4.61 28.92 -3.49
N SER A 186 -4.63 29.08 -2.16
CA SER A 186 -5.19 30.27 -1.51
C SER A 186 -4.34 31.52 -1.77
N GLN A 187 -3.01 31.40 -1.71
CA GLN A 187 -2.08 32.49 -2.00
C GLN A 187 -2.20 33.01 -3.44
N MET A 188 -2.41 32.12 -4.43
CA MET A 188 -2.69 32.55 -5.83
C MET A 188 -3.88 33.49 -5.91
N ARG A 189 -4.94 33.22 -5.13
CA ARG A 189 -6.15 34.05 -5.11
C ARG A 189 -5.89 35.41 -4.47
N GLU A 190 -5.11 35.46 -3.39
CA GLU A 190 -4.72 36.71 -2.71
C GLU A 190 -3.84 37.60 -3.58
N MET A 191 -2.94 36.99 -4.37
CA MET A 191 -2.02 37.68 -5.28
C MET A 191 -2.66 38.04 -6.64
N SER A 192 -4.00 37.99 -6.74
CA SER A 192 -4.74 38.30 -7.97
C SER A 192 -4.37 37.43 -9.20
N THR A 193 -3.69 36.31 -8.98
CA THR A 193 -3.46 35.31 -10.02
C THR A 193 -4.63 34.31 -9.99
N ILE A 194 -5.44 34.32 -11.04
CA ILE A 194 -6.63 33.47 -11.10
C ILE A 194 -6.17 32.01 -11.27
N PRO A 195 -6.51 31.10 -10.29
CA PRO A 195 -6.22 29.67 -10.46
C PRO A 195 -6.97 29.10 -11.67
N ASP A 196 -6.31 28.30 -12.46
CA ASP A 196 -6.91 27.60 -13.61
C ASP A 196 -7.28 26.14 -13.26
N THR A 197 -7.87 25.44 -14.22
CA THR A 197 -8.23 24.03 -14.10
C THR A 197 -7.03 23.16 -13.70
N ILE A 198 -5.80 23.53 -14.16
CA ILE A 198 -4.57 22.79 -13.85
C ILE A 198 -4.20 22.95 -12.38
N SER A 199 -4.28 24.19 -11.83
CA SER A 199 -4.01 24.48 -10.40
C SER A 199 -4.93 23.66 -9.48
N TYR A 200 -6.23 23.66 -9.80
CA TYR A 200 -7.22 22.91 -9.03
C TYR A 200 -7.00 21.40 -9.12
N ASN A 201 -6.81 20.86 -10.33
CA ASN A 201 -6.59 19.43 -10.54
C ASN A 201 -5.35 18.91 -9.82
N ALA A 202 -4.24 19.64 -9.89
CA ALA A 202 -3.02 19.29 -9.18
C ALA A 202 -3.22 19.32 -7.64
N THR A 203 -4.01 20.29 -7.14
CA THR A 203 -4.33 20.37 -5.70
C THR A 203 -5.26 19.24 -5.26
N ILE A 204 -6.32 18.93 -6.05
CA ILE A 204 -7.22 17.79 -5.78
C ILE A 204 -6.44 16.49 -5.77
N SER A 205 -5.53 16.29 -6.74
CA SER A 205 -4.67 15.11 -6.83
C SER A 205 -3.67 15.01 -5.67
N ALA A 206 -3.11 16.16 -5.21
CA ALA A 206 -2.25 16.20 -4.02
C ALA A 206 -3.03 15.76 -2.76
N CYS A 207 -4.27 16.26 -2.58
CA CYS A 207 -5.17 15.84 -1.51
C CYS A 207 -5.52 14.35 -1.60
N ALA A 208 -5.75 13.83 -2.81
CA ALA A 208 -6.02 12.42 -3.07
C ALA A 208 -4.84 11.52 -2.67
N LYS A 209 -3.61 11.92 -3.00
CA LYS A 209 -2.38 11.21 -2.58
C LYS A 209 -2.15 11.28 -1.08
N GLY A 210 -2.49 12.41 -0.45
CA GLY A 210 -2.43 12.63 0.99
C GLY A 210 -3.57 11.99 1.79
N ARG A 211 -4.46 11.22 1.15
CA ARG A 211 -5.66 10.59 1.76
C ARG A 211 -6.64 11.56 2.43
N GLN A 212 -6.65 12.81 2.00
CA GLN A 212 -7.52 13.87 2.50
C GLN A 212 -8.73 14.06 1.57
N TRP A 213 -9.64 13.11 1.59
CA TRP A 213 -10.80 13.10 0.69
C TRP A 213 -11.72 14.32 0.89
N GLN A 214 -11.93 14.76 2.14
CA GLN A 214 -12.77 15.92 2.45
C GLN A 214 -12.26 17.17 1.74
N ARG A 215 -10.95 17.43 1.87
CA ARG A 215 -10.31 18.58 1.21
C ARG A 215 -10.34 18.48 -0.31
N SER A 216 -10.22 17.25 -0.84
CA SER A 216 -10.33 17.01 -2.28
C SER A 216 -11.72 17.38 -2.82
N VAL A 217 -12.77 17.00 -2.10
CA VAL A 217 -14.17 17.32 -2.45
C VAL A 217 -14.46 18.81 -2.24
N ASP A 218 -13.96 19.43 -1.16
CA ASP A 218 -14.11 20.88 -0.89
C ASP A 218 -13.49 21.71 -2.03
N VAL A 219 -12.30 21.31 -2.52
CA VAL A 219 -11.63 22.00 -3.64
C VAL A 219 -12.43 21.84 -4.93
N LEU A 220 -13.00 20.66 -5.20
CA LEU A 220 -13.88 20.45 -6.37
C LEU A 220 -15.13 21.34 -6.31
N HIS A 221 -15.77 21.45 -5.13
CA HIS A 221 -16.91 22.36 -4.93
C HIS A 221 -16.52 23.83 -5.08
N THR A 222 -15.35 24.22 -4.57
CA THR A 222 -14.81 25.57 -4.71
C THR A 222 -14.59 25.92 -6.18
N MET A 223 -14.08 24.96 -6.97
CA MET A 223 -13.87 25.09 -8.40
C MET A 223 -15.18 25.38 -9.14
N THR A 224 -16.26 24.63 -8.82
CA THR A 224 -17.58 24.86 -9.42
C THR A 224 -18.17 26.20 -9.00
N PHE A 225 -18.02 26.61 -7.75
CA PHE A 225 -18.52 27.89 -7.23
C PHE A 225 -17.83 29.10 -7.90
N LEU A 226 -16.55 28.99 -8.19
CA LEU A 226 -15.75 30.06 -8.83
C LEU A 226 -15.85 30.05 -10.37
N ARG A 227 -16.75 29.25 -10.94
CA ARG A 227 -16.93 29.06 -12.40
C ARG A 227 -15.64 28.62 -13.13
N ALA A 228 -14.70 27.99 -12.43
CA ALA A 228 -13.66 27.24 -13.08
C ALA A 228 -14.27 25.89 -13.50
N GLU A 229 -14.40 25.63 -14.80
CA GLU A 229 -15.10 24.44 -15.30
C GLU A 229 -14.35 23.17 -14.90
N PRO A 230 -14.94 22.30 -14.02
CA PRO A 230 -14.36 21.00 -13.74
C PRO A 230 -14.32 20.14 -14.99
N ASN A 231 -13.30 19.32 -15.10
CA ASN A 231 -13.16 18.34 -16.18
C ASN A 231 -13.09 16.90 -15.64
N GLU A 232 -12.97 15.94 -16.54
CA GLU A 232 -12.85 14.51 -16.20
C GLU A 232 -11.73 14.27 -15.15
N ILE A 233 -10.57 14.96 -15.27
CA ILE A 233 -9.44 14.81 -14.36
C ILE A 233 -9.81 15.28 -12.94
N SER A 234 -10.56 16.38 -12.82
CA SER A 234 -11.01 16.92 -11.53
C SER A 234 -11.87 15.90 -10.76
N TYR A 235 -12.89 15.34 -11.44
CA TYR A 235 -13.77 14.34 -10.87
C TYR A 235 -13.04 13.02 -10.58
N ASN A 236 -12.23 12.52 -11.52
CA ASN A 236 -11.47 11.29 -11.34
C ASN A 236 -10.51 11.36 -10.15
N SER A 237 -9.86 12.51 -9.96
CA SER A 237 -8.98 12.73 -8.81
C SER A 237 -9.76 12.75 -7.49
N ALA A 238 -10.94 13.39 -7.45
CA ALA A 238 -11.80 13.41 -6.27
C ALA A 238 -12.40 12.04 -5.96
N ILE A 239 -12.91 11.30 -6.97
CA ILE A 239 -13.40 9.92 -6.82
C ILE A 239 -12.28 9.00 -6.32
N THR A 240 -11.05 9.15 -6.86
CA THR A 240 -9.88 8.38 -6.41
C THR A 240 -9.53 8.71 -4.95
N ALA A 241 -9.65 9.97 -4.52
CA ALA A 241 -9.45 10.38 -3.14
C ALA A 241 -10.44 9.68 -2.19
N CYS A 242 -11.72 9.71 -2.52
CA CYS A 242 -12.78 9.01 -1.79
C CYS A 242 -12.54 7.49 -1.78
N GLY A 243 -12.14 6.91 -2.92
CA GLY A 243 -11.82 5.50 -3.04
C GLY A 243 -10.63 5.07 -2.19
N ARG A 244 -9.58 5.89 -2.07
CA ARG A 244 -8.43 5.61 -1.19
C ARG A 244 -8.79 5.60 0.29
N SER A 245 -9.75 6.43 0.69
CA SER A 245 -10.26 6.54 2.07
C SER A 245 -11.45 5.61 2.34
N ALA A 246 -11.83 4.78 1.37
CA ALA A 246 -12.95 3.84 1.42
C ALA A 246 -14.33 4.52 1.62
N GLU A 247 -14.48 5.77 1.22
CA GLU A 247 -15.74 6.51 1.24
C GLU A 247 -16.54 6.26 -0.06
N TRP A 248 -17.11 5.07 -0.16
CA TRP A 248 -17.79 4.60 -1.37
C TRP A 248 -19.03 5.41 -1.73
N GLN A 249 -19.80 5.89 -0.74
CA GLN A 249 -21.01 6.66 -0.95
C GLN A 249 -20.72 7.95 -1.73
N LEU A 250 -19.71 8.68 -1.32
CA LEU A 250 -19.27 9.89 -1.99
C LEU A 250 -18.68 9.60 -3.38
N SER A 251 -17.95 8.50 -3.54
CA SER A 251 -17.48 8.09 -4.87
C SER A 251 -18.63 7.86 -5.84
N VAL A 252 -19.70 7.22 -5.38
CA VAL A 252 -20.92 6.98 -6.19
C VAL A 252 -21.64 8.30 -6.52
N THR A 253 -21.86 9.16 -5.53
CA THR A 253 -22.55 10.45 -5.76
C THR A 253 -21.74 11.36 -6.71
N LEU A 254 -20.41 11.36 -6.62
CA LEU A 254 -19.56 12.10 -7.55
C LEU A 254 -19.66 11.55 -8.97
N LEU A 255 -19.64 10.22 -9.15
CA LEU A 255 -19.80 9.58 -10.46
C LEU A 255 -21.17 9.94 -11.08
N GLU A 256 -22.25 9.88 -10.30
CA GLU A 256 -23.59 10.22 -10.75
C GLU A 256 -23.78 11.73 -11.02
N SER A 257 -22.94 12.57 -10.42
CA SER A 257 -22.98 14.02 -10.66
C SER A 257 -22.26 14.44 -11.96
N MET A 258 -21.33 13.62 -12.49
CA MET A 258 -20.59 13.92 -13.71
C MET A 258 -21.50 14.20 -14.93
N PRO A 259 -22.53 13.38 -15.25
CA PRO A 259 -23.45 13.67 -16.35
C PRO A 259 -24.26 14.96 -16.15
N ARG A 260 -24.61 15.29 -14.90
CA ARG A 260 -25.30 16.56 -14.56
C ARG A 260 -24.41 17.77 -14.84
N ALA A 261 -23.09 17.60 -14.66
CA ALA A 261 -22.08 18.61 -15.03
C ALA A 261 -21.72 18.57 -16.52
N ARG A 262 -22.42 17.80 -17.35
CA ARG A 262 -22.14 17.57 -18.79
C ARG A 262 -20.78 16.96 -19.06
N ILE A 263 -20.24 16.20 -18.12
CA ILE A 263 -18.98 15.46 -18.24
C ILE A 263 -19.33 13.99 -18.36
N ALA A 264 -18.89 13.34 -19.44
CA ALA A 264 -19.09 11.91 -19.60
C ALA A 264 -18.14 11.14 -18.67
N PRO A 265 -18.65 10.23 -17.80
CA PRO A 265 -17.78 9.36 -17.03
C PRO A 265 -16.92 8.50 -17.96
N ASP A 266 -15.64 8.42 -17.67
CA ASP A 266 -14.68 7.60 -18.38
C ASP A 266 -14.41 6.28 -17.63
N ARG A 267 -13.58 5.41 -18.23
CA ARG A 267 -13.19 4.15 -17.60
C ARG A 267 -12.47 4.34 -16.26
N ILE A 268 -11.75 5.45 -16.08
CA ILE A 268 -11.02 5.75 -14.84
C ILE A 268 -12.02 6.07 -13.72
N SER A 269 -13.07 6.86 -14.01
CA SER A 269 -14.15 7.18 -13.07
C SER A 269 -14.83 5.93 -12.53
N TYR A 270 -15.24 5.02 -13.45
CA TYR A 270 -15.86 3.75 -13.08
C TYR A 270 -14.91 2.86 -12.26
N ASN A 271 -13.68 2.67 -12.70
CA ASN A 271 -12.71 1.84 -11.99
C ASN A 271 -12.40 2.36 -10.58
N ALA A 272 -12.28 3.69 -10.41
CA ALA A 272 -12.06 4.29 -9.11
C ALA A 272 -13.27 4.09 -8.18
N THR A 273 -14.50 4.17 -8.71
CA THR A 273 -15.74 3.91 -7.94
C THR A 273 -15.87 2.43 -7.60
N ILE A 274 -15.60 1.51 -8.53
CA ILE A 274 -15.60 0.05 -8.27
C ILE A 274 -14.57 -0.28 -7.18
N SER A 275 -13.36 0.30 -7.24
CA SER A 275 -12.32 0.10 -6.22
C SER A 275 -12.71 0.71 -4.86
N ALA A 276 -13.49 1.80 -4.83
CA ALA A 276 -14.04 2.33 -3.58
C ALA A 276 -15.04 1.34 -2.94
N CYS A 277 -15.93 0.76 -3.74
CA CYS A 277 -16.91 -0.24 -3.32
C CYS A 277 -16.20 -1.54 -2.85
N GLU A 278 -15.15 -1.97 -3.56
CA GLU A 278 -14.31 -3.11 -3.23
C GLU A 278 -13.76 -3.02 -1.79
N LYS A 279 -13.17 -1.88 -1.41
CA LYS A 279 -12.54 -1.71 -0.09
C LYS A 279 -13.48 -1.89 1.10
N ARG A 280 -14.76 -1.62 0.90
CA ARG A 280 -15.82 -1.80 1.91
C ARG A 280 -16.63 -3.09 1.71
N GLY A 281 -16.21 -3.96 0.81
CA GLY A 281 -16.89 -5.23 0.55
C GLY A 281 -18.29 -5.08 -0.07
N ARG A 282 -18.58 -3.94 -0.70
CA ARG A 282 -19.87 -3.67 -1.37
C ARG A 282 -19.88 -4.26 -2.77
N TRP A 283 -19.76 -5.58 -2.87
CA TRP A 283 -19.64 -6.30 -4.13
C TRP A 283 -20.84 -6.09 -5.09
N GLN A 284 -22.04 -5.95 -4.57
CA GLN A 284 -23.25 -5.73 -5.40
C GLN A 284 -23.16 -4.43 -6.20
N LEU A 285 -22.72 -3.34 -5.53
CA LEU A 285 -22.53 -2.04 -6.20
C LEU A 285 -21.34 -2.10 -7.17
N ALA A 286 -20.28 -2.78 -6.82
CA ALA A 286 -19.13 -2.99 -7.72
C ALA A 286 -19.58 -3.69 -9.01
N LEU A 287 -20.42 -4.73 -8.93
CA LEU A 287 -21.02 -5.42 -10.07
C LEU A 287 -21.95 -4.52 -10.89
N HIS A 288 -22.75 -3.70 -10.23
CA HIS A 288 -23.64 -2.75 -10.92
C HIS A 288 -22.84 -1.78 -11.79
N PHE A 289 -21.79 -1.15 -11.23
CA PHE A 289 -20.97 -0.22 -12.00
C PHE A 289 -20.11 -0.90 -13.07
N PHE A 290 -19.67 -2.13 -12.84
CA PHE A 290 -18.99 -2.91 -13.86
C PHE A 290 -19.91 -3.22 -15.04
N GLY A 291 -21.18 -3.60 -14.78
CA GLY A 291 -22.19 -3.81 -15.81
C GLY A 291 -22.61 -2.53 -16.54
N ALA A 292 -22.42 -1.36 -15.92
CA ALA A 292 -22.68 -0.07 -16.55
C ALA A 292 -21.61 0.35 -17.58
N LEU A 293 -20.38 -0.17 -17.48
CA LEU A 293 -19.27 0.15 -18.40
C LEU A 293 -19.64 -0.14 -19.88
N PRO A 294 -20.08 -1.35 -20.27
CA PRO A 294 -20.49 -1.62 -21.65
C PRO A 294 -21.66 -0.78 -22.12
N ASN A 295 -22.63 -0.50 -21.22
CA ASN A 295 -23.78 0.33 -21.52
C ASN A 295 -23.39 1.78 -21.85
N SER A 296 -22.28 2.25 -21.31
CA SER A 296 -21.68 3.57 -21.60
C SER A 296 -20.73 3.52 -22.82
N GLY A 297 -20.67 2.42 -23.56
CA GLY A 297 -19.77 2.24 -24.70
C GLY A 297 -18.28 2.04 -24.32
N LEU A 298 -18.00 1.78 -23.04
CA LEU A 298 -16.64 1.59 -22.53
C LEU A 298 -16.32 0.10 -22.39
N THR A 299 -15.19 -0.32 -22.89
CA THR A 299 -14.72 -1.71 -22.71
C THR A 299 -14.01 -1.87 -21.37
N PRO A 300 -14.44 -2.85 -20.52
CA PRO A 300 -13.72 -3.19 -19.30
C PRO A 300 -12.27 -3.60 -19.60
N ASN A 301 -11.34 -3.17 -18.76
CA ASN A 301 -9.93 -3.55 -18.84
C ASN A 301 -9.53 -4.44 -17.67
N GLU A 302 -8.27 -4.84 -17.63
CA GLU A 302 -7.69 -5.64 -16.54
C GLU A 302 -7.98 -5.02 -15.15
N ILE A 303 -7.83 -3.70 -14.99
CA ILE A 303 -8.10 -3.01 -13.72
C ILE A 303 -9.56 -3.13 -13.31
N SER A 304 -10.49 -3.05 -14.28
CA SER A 304 -11.94 -3.21 -14.03
C SER A 304 -12.26 -4.61 -13.51
N TYR A 305 -11.73 -5.65 -14.18
CA TYR A 305 -11.91 -7.04 -13.76
C TYR A 305 -11.28 -7.32 -12.40
N ASN A 306 -10.04 -6.88 -12.18
CA ASN A 306 -9.34 -7.09 -10.92
C ASN A 306 -10.09 -6.46 -9.73
N ALA A 307 -10.61 -5.25 -9.91
CA ALA A 307 -11.39 -4.58 -8.88
C ALA A 307 -12.71 -5.31 -8.55
N VAL A 308 -13.39 -5.88 -9.56
CA VAL A 308 -14.61 -6.68 -9.35
C VAL A 308 -14.31 -8.02 -8.72
N ILE A 309 -13.27 -8.75 -9.17
CA ILE A 309 -12.85 -10.02 -8.57
C ILE A 309 -12.49 -9.82 -7.11
N SER A 310 -11.71 -8.77 -6.78
CA SER A 310 -11.40 -8.39 -5.39
C SER A 310 -12.63 -7.97 -4.59
N ALA A 311 -13.61 -7.31 -5.21
CA ALA A 311 -14.88 -6.98 -4.54
C ALA A 311 -15.68 -8.26 -4.19
N CYS A 312 -15.73 -9.23 -5.11
CA CYS A 312 -16.34 -10.54 -4.89
C CYS A 312 -15.60 -11.34 -3.81
N GLU A 313 -14.27 -11.29 -3.79
CA GLU A 313 -13.42 -11.88 -2.75
C GLU A 313 -13.80 -11.35 -1.36
N LYS A 314 -13.85 -10.01 -1.19
CA LYS A 314 -14.22 -9.38 0.08
C LYS A 314 -15.67 -9.61 0.47
N GLY A 315 -16.54 -9.79 -0.51
CA GLY A 315 -17.96 -10.13 -0.32
C GLY A 315 -18.23 -11.62 -0.10
N GLY A 316 -17.21 -12.48 -0.09
CA GLY A 316 -17.36 -13.94 0.06
C GLY A 316 -18.01 -14.64 -1.13
N GLN A 317 -18.08 -14.00 -2.29
CA GLN A 317 -18.75 -14.50 -3.49
C GLN A 317 -17.75 -15.17 -4.45
N TRP A 318 -17.18 -16.31 -4.02
CA TRP A 318 -16.15 -17.02 -4.78
C TRP A 318 -16.60 -17.47 -6.18
N GLN A 319 -17.87 -17.86 -6.33
CA GLN A 319 -18.41 -18.30 -7.63
C GLN A 319 -18.38 -17.17 -8.67
N LEU A 320 -18.72 -15.94 -8.25
CA LEU A 320 -18.67 -14.77 -9.13
C LEU A 320 -17.23 -14.40 -9.45
N ALA A 321 -16.32 -14.49 -8.48
CA ALA A 321 -14.89 -14.24 -8.71
C ALA A 321 -14.33 -15.17 -9.79
N LEU A 322 -14.61 -16.48 -9.72
CA LEU A 322 -14.21 -17.46 -10.75
C LEU A 322 -14.87 -17.20 -12.10
N LYS A 323 -16.14 -16.83 -12.11
CA LYS A 323 -16.87 -16.48 -13.33
C LYS A 323 -16.17 -15.33 -14.07
N PHE A 324 -15.87 -14.23 -13.37
CA PHE A 324 -15.19 -13.08 -13.98
C PHE A 324 -13.77 -13.43 -14.44
N LEU A 325 -13.03 -14.24 -13.69
CA LEU A 325 -11.71 -14.72 -14.12
C LEU A 325 -11.79 -15.53 -15.43
N SER A 326 -12.82 -16.37 -15.60
CA SER A 326 -13.07 -17.14 -16.81
C SER A 326 -13.62 -16.30 -17.99
N GLU A 327 -14.24 -15.15 -17.71
CA GLU A 327 -14.72 -14.21 -18.73
C GLU A 327 -13.62 -13.33 -19.32
N MET A 328 -12.52 -13.05 -18.57
CA MET A 328 -11.43 -12.18 -19.03
C MET A 328 -10.86 -12.56 -20.41
N PRO A 329 -10.53 -13.85 -20.70
CA PRO A 329 -10.01 -14.22 -22.02
C PRO A 329 -11.04 -14.01 -23.15
N ARG A 330 -12.34 -14.21 -22.88
CA ARG A 330 -13.42 -13.97 -23.83
C ARG A 330 -13.54 -12.50 -24.19
N ALA A 331 -13.27 -11.63 -23.21
CA ALA A 331 -13.19 -10.18 -23.40
C ALA A 331 -11.83 -9.72 -23.97
N ARG A 332 -10.94 -10.64 -24.36
CA ARG A 332 -9.57 -10.35 -24.82
C ARG A 332 -8.73 -9.59 -23.80
N VAL A 333 -9.00 -9.78 -22.52
CA VAL A 333 -8.23 -9.20 -21.41
C VAL A 333 -7.40 -10.33 -20.82
N MET A 334 -6.09 -10.13 -20.74
CA MET A 334 -5.20 -11.11 -20.10
C MET A 334 -5.37 -11.02 -18.59
N ALA A 335 -5.56 -12.18 -17.96
CA ALA A 335 -5.56 -12.25 -16.51
C ALA A 335 -4.13 -12.10 -15.99
N SER A 336 -3.96 -11.24 -14.99
CA SER A 336 -2.67 -11.00 -14.34
C SER A 336 -2.56 -11.78 -13.04
N GLU A 337 -1.38 -11.72 -12.46
CA GLU A 337 -1.09 -12.24 -11.13
C GLU A 337 -2.08 -11.75 -10.06
N ILE A 338 -2.52 -10.49 -10.15
CA ILE A 338 -3.50 -9.89 -9.23
C ILE A 338 -4.88 -10.54 -9.40
N SER A 339 -5.32 -10.83 -10.65
CA SER A 339 -6.59 -11.47 -10.94
C SER A 339 -6.68 -12.86 -10.31
N PHE A 340 -5.63 -13.66 -10.50
CA PHE A 340 -5.55 -15.01 -9.94
C PHE A 340 -5.44 -14.99 -8.42
N SER A 341 -4.58 -14.14 -7.87
CA SER A 341 -4.41 -14.03 -6.42
C SER A 341 -5.71 -13.67 -5.72
N ALA A 342 -6.49 -12.74 -6.26
CA ALA A 342 -7.81 -12.39 -5.73
C ALA A 342 -8.82 -13.55 -5.84
N ALA A 343 -8.80 -14.31 -6.94
CA ALA A 343 -9.67 -15.47 -7.11
C ALA A 343 -9.29 -16.63 -6.16
N ILE A 344 -8.00 -16.91 -5.98
CA ILE A 344 -7.50 -17.90 -5.01
C ILE A 344 -7.88 -17.49 -3.59
N SER A 345 -7.73 -16.20 -3.22
CA SER A 345 -8.15 -15.68 -1.91
C SER A 345 -9.66 -15.72 -1.70
N ALA A 346 -10.46 -15.59 -2.78
CA ALA A 346 -11.91 -15.83 -2.70
C ALA A 346 -12.23 -17.29 -2.39
N CYS A 347 -11.52 -18.24 -3.01
CA CYS A 347 -11.63 -19.66 -2.72
C CYS A 347 -11.16 -20.01 -1.29
N GLU A 348 -10.10 -19.36 -0.81
CA GLU A 348 -9.61 -19.47 0.58
C GLU A 348 -10.69 -19.11 1.60
N LYS A 349 -11.35 -17.95 1.42
CA LYS A 349 -12.43 -17.52 2.35
C LYS A 349 -13.62 -18.45 2.38
N ALA A 350 -13.86 -19.16 1.28
CA ALA A 350 -14.91 -20.15 1.15
C ALA A 350 -14.47 -21.60 1.49
N ALA A 351 -13.24 -21.79 1.97
CA ALA A 351 -12.62 -23.09 2.25
C ALA A 351 -12.66 -24.07 1.05
N ARG A 352 -12.58 -23.55 -0.18
CA ARG A 352 -12.59 -24.35 -1.42
C ARG A 352 -11.16 -24.65 -1.88
N TRP A 353 -10.43 -25.43 -1.10
CA TRP A 353 -9.02 -25.75 -1.32
C TRP A 353 -8.71 -26.39 -2.68
N GLN A 354 -9.60 -27.27 -3.18
CA GLN A 354 -9.40 -27.93 -4.49
C GLN A 354 -9.34 -26.93 -5.63
N LEU A 355 -10.27 -25.96 -5.63
CA LEU A 355 -10.30 -24.91 -6.65
C LEU A 355 -9.11 -23.95 -6.51
N ALA A 356 -8.72 -23.64 -5.28
CA ALA A 356 -7.53 -22.80 -5.04
C ALA A 356 -6.26 -23.46 -5.59
N LEU A 357 -6.11 -24.78 -5.43
CA LEU A 357 -4.98 -25.56 -5.97
C LEU A 357 -5.01 -25.65 -7.50
N SER A 358 -6.17 -25.93 -8.10
CA SER A 358 -6.28 -25.98 -9.57
C SER A 358 -5.97 -24.64 -10.23
N LEU A 359 -6.43 -23.53 -9.62
CA LEU A 359 -6.08 -22.18 -10.10
C LEU A 359 -4.58 -21.90 -10.02
N LEU A 360 -3.93 -22.30 -8.91
CA LEU A 360 -2.50 -22.05 -8.69
C LEU A 360 -1.60 -22.91 -9.57
N LEU A 361 -1.85 -24.22 -9.61
CA LEU A 361 -0.93 -25.20 -10.19
C LEU A 361 -1.23 -25.52 -11.67
N GLU A 362 -2.46 -25.32 -12.11
CA GLU A 362 -2.89 -25.62 -13.48
C GLU A 362 -3.12 -24.34 -14.26
N GLU A 363 -4.17 -23.57 -13.92
CA GLU A 363 -4.61 -22.44 -14.73
C GLU A 363 -3.60 -21.28 -14.82
N MET A 364 -2.91 -20.93 -13.73
CA MET A 364 -1.89 -19.86 -13.77
C MET A 364 -0.74 -20.25 -14.69
N LEU A 365 -0.25 -21.49 -14.57
CA LEU A 365 0.89 -21.98 -15.37
C LEU A 365 0.51 -22.15 -16.84
N GLU A 366 -0.68 -22.67 -17.15
CA GLU A 366 -1.18 -22.79 -18.54
C GLU A 366 -1.31 -21.43 -19.24
N ARG A 367 -1.68 -20.40 -18.48
CA ARG A 367 -1.79 -19.03 -19.00
C ARG A 367 -0.47 -18.25 -18.98
N GLY A 368 0.63 -18.87 -18.56
CA GLY A 368 1.95 -18.26 -18.50
C GLY A 368 2.10 -17.18 -17.41
N VAL A 369 1.23 -17.19 -16.39
CA VAL A 369 1.29 -16.28 -15.25
C VAL A 369 2.10 -16.95 -14.14
N ALA A 370 3.21 -16.34 -13.73
CA ALA A 370 4.03 -16.88 -12.67
C ALA A 370 3.34 -16.72 -11.29
N PRO A 371 3.20 -17.81 -10.50
CA PRO A 371 2.74 -17.72 -9.12
C PRO A 371 3.69 -16.86 -8.26
N ASN A 372 3.15 -16.20 -7.26
CA ASN A 372 3.91 -15.40 -6.29
C ASN A 372 3.66 -15.85 -4.85
N ASN A 373 4.38 -15.25 -3.89
CA ASN A 373 4.19 -15.55 -2.47
C ASN A 373 2.73 -15.36 -2.02
N PHE A 374 2.03 -14.35 -2.54
CA PHE A 374 0.67 -14.06 -2.13
C PHE A 374 -0.31 -15.17 -2.58
N SER A 375 -0.22 -15.61 -3.85
CA SER A 375 -1.07 -16.69 -4.39
C SER A 375 -0.79 -18.03 -3.71
N CYS A 376 0.49 -18.35 -3.42
CA CYS A 376 0.86 -19.56 -2.68
C CYS A 376 0.34 -19.52 -1.25
N ASN A 377 0.49 -18.41 -0.54
CA ASN A 377 0.01 -18.26 0.83
C ASN A 377 -1.51 -18.41 0.92
N ALA A 378 -2.25 -17.80 -0.03
CA ALA A 378 -3.70 -17.95 -0.10
C ALA A 378 -4.12 -19.40 -0.36
N ALA A 379 -3.37 -20.14 -1.19
CA ALA A 379 -3.64 -21.56 -1.43
C ALA A 379 -3.32 -22.43 -0.20
N ILE A 380 -2.21 -22.16 0.52
CA ILE A 380 -1.89 -22.85 1.78
C ILE A 380 -2.97 -22.56 2.83
N SER A 381 -3.39 -21.30 2.98
CA SER A 381 -4.51 -20.94 3.87
C SER A 381 -5.84 -21.56 3.45
N ALA A 382 -6.08 -21.77 2.15
CA ALA A 382 -7.27 -22.50 1.69
C ALA A 382 -7.21 -23.97 2.13
N CYS A 383 -6.04 -24.61 2.05
CA CYS A 383 -5.82 -25.97 2.55
C CYS A 383 -5.97 -26.04 4.07
N GLU A 384 -5.48 -25.06 4.82
CA GLU A 384 -5.66 -24.91 6.27
C GLU A 384 -7.15 -24.90 6.63
N LYS A 385 -7.94 -24.02 5.98
CA LYS A 385 -9.38 -23.91 6.23
C LYS A 385 -10.17 -25.15 5.77
N GLY A 386 -9.65 -25.85 4.79
CA GLY A 386 -10.19 -27.13 4.30
C GLY A 386 -9.75 -28.37 5.09
N GLY A 387 -8.93 -28.21 6.14
CA GLY A 387 -8.41 -29.32 6.95
C GLY A 387 -7.42 -30.23 6.22
N GLN A 388 -6.80 -29.77 5.14
CA GLN A 388 -5.91 -30.56 4.28
C GLN A 388 -4.43 -30.23 4.55
N TRP A 389 -3.94 -30.63 5.71
CA TRP A 389 -2.57 -30.35 6.16
C TRP A 389 -1.50 -30.93 5.22
N GLN A 390 -1.76 -32.11 4.63
CA GLN A 390 -0.82 -32.76 3.71
C GLN A 390 -0.57 -31.91 2.46
N MET A 391 -1.63 -31.33 1.91
CA MET A 391 -1.53 -30.46 0.74
C MET A 391 -0.86 -29.14 1.06
N ALA A 392 -1.11 -28.59 2.26
CA ALA A 392 -0.44 -27.39 2.76
C ALA A 392 1.08 -27.60 2.86
N LEU A 393 1.52 -28.75 3.42
CA LEU A 393 2.94 -29.12 3.50
C LEU A 393 3.55 -29.36 2.11
N CYS A 394 2.83 -30.03 1.20
CA CYS A 394 3.28 -30.26 -0.16
C CYS A 394 3.51 -28.93 -0.90
N LEU A 395 2.60 -27.96 -0.76
CA LEU A 395 2.78 -26.63 -1.34
C LEU A 395 4.01 -25.93 -0.77
N LEU A 396 4.18 -25.91 0.53
CA LEU A 396 5.28 -25.22 1.20
C LEU A 396 6.64 -25.83 0.87
N LEU A 397 6.78 -27.15 1.03
CA LEU A 397 8.07 -27.84 0.98
C LEU A 397 8.48 -28.29 -0.41
N THR A 398 7.53 -28.54 -1.31
CA THR A 398 7.84 -29.05 -2.64
C THR A 398 7.51 -28.07 -3.76
N GLN A 399 6.30 -27.51 -3.77
CA GLN A 399 5.85 -26.70 -4.89
C GLN A 399 6.49 -25.30 -4.90
N MET A 400 6.56 -24.60 -3.76
CA MET A 400 7.18 -23.27 -3.71
C MET A 400 8.65 -23.28 -4.14
N PRO A 401 9.52 -24.22 -3.68
CA PRO A 401 10.89 -24.36 -4.19
C PRO A 401 10.97 -24.66 -5.69
N VAL A 402 10.11 -25.54 -6.22
CA VAL A 402 10.04 -25.84 -7.66
C VAL A 402 9.69 -24.59 -8.48
N LEU A 403 8.78 -23.78 -7.98
CA LEU A 403 8.41 -22.49 -8.56
C LEU A 403 9.43 -21.37 -8.30
N ARG A 404 10.55 -21.65 -7.60
CA ARG A 404 11.58 -20.70 -7.17
C ARG A 404 11.03 -19.55 -6.32
N ILE A 405 10.02 -19.83 -5.53
CA ILE A 405 9.40 -18.89 -4.59
C ILE A 405 9.98 -19.20 -3.21
N THR A 406 10.58 -18.22 -2.57
CA THR A 406 11.09 -18.37 -1.19
C THR A 406 9.92 -18.25 -0.22
N PRO A 407 9.64 -19.29 0.61
CA PRO A 407 8.61 -19.21 1.63
C PRO A 407 8.91 -18.07 2.62
N ASN A 408 7.88 -17.40 3.06
CA ASN A 408 7.96 -16.33 4.04
C ASN A 408 7.26 -16.74 5.36
N GLU A 409 7.28 -15.85 6.34
CA GLU A 409 6.64 -16.05 7.64
C GLU A 409 5.16 -16.46 7.50
N ILE A 410 4.42 -15.82 6.59
CA ILE A 410 2.98 -16.10 6.37
C ILE A 410 2.79 -17.51 5.83
N SER A 411 3.65 -17.98 4.92
CA SER A 411 3.61 -19.34 4.35
C SER A 411 3.76 -20.40 5.45
N PHE A 412 4.76 -20.20 6.32
CA PHE A 412 5.02 -21.11 7.44
C PHE A 412 3.89 -21.09 8.46
N ASN A 413 3.40 -19.90 8.84
CA ASN A 413 2.31 -19.76 9.81
C ASN A 413 1.03 -20.46 9.32
N ALA A 414 0.67 -20.31 8.06
CA ALA A 414 -0.48 -21.00 7.47
C ALA A 414 -0.30 -22.52 7.45
N ALA A 415 0.91 -23.02 7.16
CA ALA A 415 1.20 -24.45 7.18
C ALA A 415 1.22 -25.03 8.63
N ILE A 416 1.78 -24.30 9.60
CA ILE A 416 1.74 -24.68 11.03
C ILE A 416 0.29 -24.73 11.51
N SER A 417 -0.54 -23.72 11.18
CA SER A 417 -1.97 -23.73 11.51
C SER A 417 -2.74 -24.85 10.81
N ALA A 418 -2.32 -25.25 9.60
CA ALA A 418 -2.90 -26.41 8.94
C ALA A 418 -2.56 -27.71 9.70
N CYS A 419 -1.32 -27.85 10.17
CA CYS A 419 -0.90 -28.98 11.01
C CYS A 419 -1.61 -28.99 12.37
N GLU A 420 -1.83 -27.83 13.00
CA GLU A 420 -2.61 -27.68 14.22
C GLU A 420 -4.03 -28.25 14.04
N LYS A 421 -4.74 -27.81 12.98
CA LYS A 421 -6.10 -28.30 12.68
C LYS A 421 -6.16 -29.77 12.27
N GLY A 422 -5.04 -30.32 11.79
CA GLY A 422 -4.90 -31.71 11.42
C GLY A 422 -4.38 -32.62 12.56
N ASP A 423 -4.26 -32.13 13.79
CA ASP A 423 -3.70 -32.80 14.95
C ASP A 423 -2.27 -33.38 14.73
N GLN A 424 -1.50 -32.71 13.86
CA GLN A 424 -0.15 -33.15 13.46
C GLN A 424 0.94 -32.25 14.11
N TRP A 425 1.04 -32.34 15.42
CA TRP A 425 1.98 -31.51 16.19
C TRP A 425 3.46 -31.71 15.82
N GLU A 426 3.86 -32.93 15.41
CA GLU A 426 5.25 -33.24 15.04
C GLU A 426 5.71 -32.40 13.84
N TYR A 427 4.86 -32.30 12.82
CA TYR A 427 5.17 -31.46 11.64
C TYR A 427 5.14 -29.97 11.98
N ALA A 428 4.24 -29.52 12.87
CA ALA A 428 4.23 -28.13 13.32
C ALA A 428 5.55 -27.74 14.03
N VAL A 429 6.06 -28.63 14.89
CA VAL A 429 7.36 -28.45 15.57
C VAL A 429 8.53 -28.45 14.59
N CYS A 430 8.52 -29.37 13.63
CA CYS A 430 9.52 -29.45 12.57
C CYS A 430 9.57 -28.14 11.76
N LEU A 431 8.44 -27.66 11.29
CA LEU A 431 8.34 -26.41 10.52
C LEU A 431 8.86 -25.20 11.30
N LEU A 432 8.49 -25.08 12.57
CA LEU A 432 9.00 -24.00 13.43
C LEU A 432 10.53 -24.04 13.57
N SER A 433 11.12 -25.25 13.63
CA SER A 433 12.56 -25.42 13.72
C SER A 433 13.29 -25.16 12.39
N GLU A 434 12.64 -25.35 11.26
CA GLU A 434 13.18 -25.09 9.92
C GLU A 434 13.16 -23.60 9.52
N MET A 435 12.25 -22.79 10.08
CA MET A 435 12.14 -21.35 9.75
C MET A 435 13.47 -20.60 9.84
N PRO A 436 14.27 -20.72 10.93
CA PRO A 436 15.55 -20.02 11.03
C PRO A 436 16.59 -20.49 10.01
N ALA A 437 16.57 -21.78 9.64
CA ALA A 437 17.49 -22.36 8.66
C ALA A 437 17.25 -21.76 7.25
N LEU A 438 16.03 -21.35 6.94
CA LEU A 438 15.66 -20.67 5.71
C LEU A 438 15.70 -19.13 5.82
N GLY A 439 16.24 -18.59 6.93
CA GLY A 439 16.36 -17.15 7.15
C GLY A 439 15.07 -16.46 7.54
N VAL A 440 14.03 -17.22 7.91
CA VAL A 440 12.74 -16.68 8.35
C VAL A 440 12.72 -16.66 9.88
N THR A 441 12.52 -15.49 10.48
CA THR A 441 12.41 -15.37 11.94
C THR A 441 11.02 -15.77 12.40
N PRO A 442 10.90 -16.74 13.35
CA PRO A 442 9.62 -17.09 13.93
C PRO A 442 8.99 -15.90 14.68
N SER A 443 7.71 -15.67 14.46
CA SER A 443 6.93 -14.62 15.12
C SER A 443 6.09 -15.16 16.27
N GLU A 444 5.37 -14.25 16.96
CA GLU A 444 4.39 -14.59 17.96
C GLU A 444 3.35 -15.59 17.43
N VAL A 445 2.88 -15.38 16.20
CA VAL A 445 1.88 -16.25 15.56
C VAL A 445 2.43 -17.65 15.30
N SER A 446 3.70 -17.77 14.85
CA SER A 446 4.36 -19.06 14.63
C SER A 446 4.44 -19.90 15.92
N PHE A 447 4.90 -19.25 17.01
CA PHE A 447 4.98 -19.92 18.32
C PHE A 447 3.59 -20.28 18.86
N SER A 448 2.62 -19.36 18.79
CA SER A 448 1.27 -19.59 19.30
C SER A 448 0.59 -20.77 18.60
N ALA A 449 0.65 -20.83 17.27
CA ALA A 449 0.08 -21.93 16.48
C ALA A 449 0.77 -23.27 16.80
N THR A 450 2.11 -23.27 17.02
CA THR A 450 2.82 -24.51 17.42
C THR A 450 2.45 -24.94 18.83
N ILE A 451 2.30 -23.99 19.77
CA ILE A 451 1.86 -24.29 21.13
C ILE A 451 0.43 -24.86 21.11
N SER A 452 -0.48 -24.29 20.32
CA SER A 452 -1.84 -24.81 20.14
C SER A 452 -1.84 -26.22 19.52
N ALA A 453 -0.94 -26.51 18.57
CA ALA A 453 -0.79 -27.86 18.04
C ALA A 453 -0.33 -28.85 19.14
N CYS A 454 0.59 -28.44 20.01
CA CYS A 454 1.01 -29.24 21.18
C CYS A 454 -0.11 -29.41 22.21
N GLU A 455 -1.00 -28.42 22.36
CA GLU A 455 -2.18 -28.50 23.24
C GLU A 455 -3.11 -29.65 22.84
N MET A 456 -3.39 -29.79 21.52
CA MET A 456 -4.29 -30.85 21.03
C MET A 456 -3.77 -32.25 21.40
N SER A 457 -2.47 -32.46 21.37
CA SER A 457 -1.81 -33.73 21.73
C SER A 457 -1.54 -33.90 23.24
N GLY A 458 -1.76 -32.87 24.06
CA GLY A 458 -1.46 -32.89 25.50
C GLY A 458 0.05 -32.85 25.83
N ASN A 459 0.92 -32.48 24.91
CA ASN A 459 2.37 -32.42 25.10
C ASN A 459 2.81 -31.13 25.82
N TRP A 460 2.48 -31.03 27.11
CA TRP A 460 2.73 -29.85 27.94
C TRP A 460 4.21 -29.47 28.07
N GLN A 461 5.13 -30.44 28.02
CA GLN A 461 6.57 -30.19 28.13
C GLN A 461 7.10 -29.36 26.93
N LEU A 462 6.71 -29.75 25.72
CA LEU A 462 7.05 -29.01 24.52
C LEU A 462 6.36 -27.64 24.47
N ALA A 463 5.10 -27.56 24.87
CA ALA A 463 4.38 -26.29 24.95
C ALA A 463 5.09 -25.28 25.88
N LEU A 464 5.60 -25.75 27.04
CA LEU A 464 6.40 -24.94 27.97
C LEU A 464 7.75 -24.53 27.39
N ASP A 465 8.46 -25.43 26.69
CA ASP A 465 9.74 -25.12 26.04
C ASP A 465 9.55 -24.03 24.98
N PHE A 466 8.51 -24.12 24.16
CA PHE A 466 8.20 -23.09 23.15
C PHE A 466 7.82 -21.75 23.77
N LEU A 467 7.07 -21.75 24.88
CA LEU A 467 6.79 -20.51 25.61
C LEU A 467 8.08 -19.87 26.15
N GLY A 468 9.03 -20.69 26.61
CA GLY A 468 10.36 -20.27 27.02
C GLY A 468 11.21 -19.69 25.86
N ARG A 469 11.20 -20.37 24.72
CA ARG A 469 11.89 -19.90 23.48
C ARG A 469 11.29 -18.61 22.96
N MET A 470 9.97 -18.46 23.00
CA MET A 470 9.27 -17.25 22.61
C MET A 470 9.76 -16.04 23.42
N ARG A 471 9.91 -16.22 24.75
CA ARG A 471 10.50 -15.18 25.62
C ARG A 471 11.97 -14.89 25.30
N ALA A 472 12.77 -15.91 25.01
CA ALA A 472 14.18 -15.77 24.64
C ALA A 472 14.33 -15.02 23.30
N ALA A 473 13.43 -15.23 22.36
CA ALA A 473 13.37 -14.52 21.07
C ALA A 473 12.84 -13.08 21.20
N ARG A 474 12.59 -12.57 22.42
CA ARG A 474 12.00 -11.24 22.70
C ARG A 474 10.62 -11.03 22.06
N SER A 475 9.94 -12.10 21.73
CA SER A 475 8.53 -12.05 21.32
C SER A 475 7.67 -12.06 22.59
N THR A 476 6.73 -11.12 22.69
CA THR A 476 5.84 -11.01 23.85
C THR A 476 4.79 -12.12 23.81
N PRO A 477 4.74 -13.05 24.78
CA PRO A 477 3.69 -14.06 24.78
C PRO A 477 2.32 -13.41 24.98
N SER A 478 1.36 -13.84 24.17
CA SER A 478 -0.03 -13.39 24.22
C SER A 478 -0.88 -14.23 25.19
N GLU A 479 -2.07 -13.76 25.49
CA GLU A 479 -3.06 -14.50 26.27
C GLU A 479 -3.37 -15.86 25.63
N ILE A 480 -3.43 -15.92 24.29
CA ILE A 480 -3.68 -17.16 23.52
C ILE A 480 -2.59 -18.20 23.79
N SER A 481 -1.30 -17.80 23.74
CA SER A 481 -0.17 -18.69 23.98
C SER A 481 -0.21 -19.28 25.39
N TYR A 482 -0.52 -18.46 26.40
CA TYR A 482 -0.64 -18.93 27.77
C TYR A 482 -1.85 -19.87 27.96
N ASN A 483 -3.00 -19.51 27.39
CA ASN A 483 -4.21 -20.34 27.47
C ASN A 483 -3.96 -21.73 26.88
N ALA A 484 -3.28 -21.80 25.73
CA ALA A 484 -2.93 -23.07 25.09
C ALA A 484 -1.98 -23.93 25.96
N VAL A 485 -1.00 -23.29 26.64
CA VAL A 485 -0.11 -24.03 27.56
C VAL A 485 -0.87 -24.49 28.80
N VAL A 486 -1.73 -23.65 29.40
CA VAL A 486 -2.56 -24.02 30.58
C VAL A 486 -3.50 -25.16 30.21
N SER A 487 -4.14 -25.11 29.02
CA SER A 487 -5.01 -26.18 28.54
C SER A 487 -4.23 -27.46 28.20
N SER A 488 -3.00 -27.38 27.72
CA SER A 488 -2.11 -28.55 27.57
C SER A 488 -1.79 -29.21 28.93
N CYS A 489 -1.54 -28.39 29.95
CA CYS A 489 -1.36 -28.86 31.33
C CYS A 489 -2.66 -29.47 31.91
N GLU A 490 -3.83 -28.92 31.56
CA GLU A 490 -5.13 -29.48 31.89
C GLU A 490 -5.28 -30.90 31.33
N LYS A 491 -5.06 -31.08 30.02
CA LYS A 491 -5.19 -32.38 29.33
C LYS A 491 -4.27 -33.44 29.92
N SER A 492 -3.10 -33.05 30.41
CA SER A 492 -2.09 -33.94 31.03
C SER A 492 -2.25 -34.07 32.56
N GLY A 493 -3.20 -33.38 33.18
CA GLY A 493 -3.43 -33.46 34.63
C GLY A 493 -2.39 -32.75 35.50
N GLN A 494 -1.59 -31.86 34.95
CA GLN A 494 -0.53 -31.12 35.65
C GLN A 494 -1.04 -29.83 36.29
N TRP A 495 -1.93 -29.96 37.26
CA TRP A 495 -2.65 -28.84 37.89
C TRP A 495 -1.73 -27.78 38.55
N GLN A 496 -0.62 -28.21 39.17
CA GLN A 496 0.31 -27.28 39.84
C GLN A 496 0.95 -26.34 38.85
N LEU A 497 1.36 -26.87 37.69
CA LEU A 497 1.92 -26.08 36.62
C LEU A 497 0.89 -25.16 35.96
N ALA A 498 -0.33 -25.68 35.74
CA ALA A 498 -1.43 -24.88 35.21
C ALA A 498 -1.74 -23.66 36.10
N LEU A 499 -1.84 -23.85 37.43
CA LEU A 499 -2.03 -22.75 38.37
C LEU A 499 -0.83 -21.82 38.48
N GLY A 500 0.39 -22.34 38.40
CA GLY A 500 1.60 -21.53 38.36
C GLY A 500 1.64 -20.60 37.14
N LEU A 501 1.33 -21.13 35.95
CA LEU A 501 1.26 -20.36 34.71
C LEU A 501 0.11 -19.33 34.72
N PHE A 502 -1.05 -19.74 35.26
CA PHE A 502 -2.19 -18.83 35.43
C PHE A 502 -1.84 -17.62 36.32
N ASN A 503 -1.10 -17.84 37.43
CA ASN A 503 -0.63 -16.76 38.27
C ASN A 503 0.42 -15.89 37.57
N THR A 504 1.33 -16.48 36.74
CA THR A 504 2.33 -15.72 35.98
C THR A 504 1.68 -14.83 34.91
N MET A 505 0.52 -15.17 34.35
CA MET A 505 -0.25 -14.28 33.46
C MET A 505 -0.60 -12.97 34.17
N HIS A 506 -1.06 -13.10 35.44
CA HIS A 506 -1.41 -11.93 36.24
C HIS A 506 -0.18 -11.02 36.53
N ASP A 507 0.98 -11.63 36.84
CA ASP A 507 2.23 -10.90 37.09
C ASP A 507 2.72 -10.14 35.84
N LEU A 508 2.46 -10.69 34.66
CA LEU A 508 2.78 -10.07 33.37
C LEU A 508 1.75 -9.04 32.90
N LYS A 509 0.73 -8.73 33.72
CA LYS A 509 -0.37 -7.83 33.38
C LYS A 509 -1.20 -8.29 32.17
N LEU A 510 -1.15 -9.58 31.83
CA LEU A 510 -2.10 -10.18 30.91
C LEU A 510 -3.41 -10.37 31.68
N THR A 511 -4.53 -9.99 31.07
CA THR A 511 -5.85 -10.14 31.69
C THR A 511 -6.38 -11.55 31.42
N PRO A 512 -6.42 -12.46 32.46
CA PRO A 512 -7.00 -13.77 32.24
C PRO A 512 -8.47 -13.64 31.83
N ASP A 513 -8.84 -14.31 30.76
CA ASP A 513 -10.19 -14.36 30.22
C ASP A 513 -10.97 -15.60 30.74
N GLU A 514 -12.22 -15.76 30.31
CA GLU A 514 -13.04 -16.92 30.66
C GLU A 514 -12.39 -18.25 30.27
N VAL A 515 -11.64 -18.27 29.15
CA VAL A 515 -10.95 -19.47 28.65
C VAL A 515 -9.81 -19.85 29.58
N SER A 516 -9.01 -18.88 30.06
CA SER A 516 -7.93 -19.07 31.03
C SER A 516 -8.45 -19.69 32.34
N TYR A 517 -9.57 -19.16 32.86
CA TYR A 517 -10.19 -19.68 34.06
C TYR A 517 -10.72 -21.09 33.86
N ASN A 518 -11.41 -21.36 32.75
CA ASN A 518 -11.97 -22.69 32.46
C ASN A 518 -10.87 -23.74 32.34
N ALA A 519 -9.75 -23.42 31.66
CA ALA A 519 -8.61 -24.33 31.56
C ALA A 519 -7.96 -24.60 32.94
N ALA A 520 -7.82 -23.58 33.81
CA ALA A 520 -7.29 -23.75 35.15
C ALA A 520 -8.24 -24.56 36.06
N ILE A 521 -9.56 -24.33 35.98
CA ILE A 521 -10.58 -25.10 36.71
C ILE A 521 -10.60 -26.54 36.20
N GLY A 522 -10.52 -26.78 34.89
CA GLY A 522 -10.45 -28.10 34.26
C GLY A 522 -9.21 -28.89 34.70
N ALA A 523 -8.04 -28.23 34.82
CA ALA A 523 -6.85 -28.86 35.38
C ALA A 523 -7.03 -29.32 36.82
N CYS A 524 -7.70 -28.52 37.65
CA CYS A 524 -8.06 -28.87 39.03
C CYS A 524 -9.10 -30.00 39.09
N GLU A 525 -10.09 -30.02 38.20
CA GLU A 525 -11.12 -31.06 38.08
C GLU A 525 -10.48 -32.42 37.78
N ARG A 526 -9.63 -32.50 36.76
CA ARG A 526 -8.96 -33.77 36.37
C ARG A 526 -8.08 -34.34 37.49
N SER A 527 -7.47 -33.47 38.28
CA SER A 527 -6.60 -33.85 39.40
C SER A 527 -7.33 -33.98 40.73
N SER A 528 -8.66 -33.88 40.75
CA SER A 528 -9.52 -33.99 41.94
C SER A 528 -9.21 -32.95 43.03
N HIS A 529 -8.78 -31.75 42.67
CA HIS A 529 -8.47 -30.65 43.60
C HIS A 529 -9.61 -29.62 43.66
N TRP A 530 -10.76 -30.04 44.22
CA TRP A 530 -11.99 -29.24 44.30
C TRP A 530 -11.81 -27.87 45.00
N GLN A 531 -10.92 -27.78 46.00
CA GLN A 531 -10.68 -26.54 46.74
C GLN A 531 -10.09 -25.44 45.85
N ALA A 532 -9.13 -25.79 44.99
CA ALA A 532 -8.56 -24.86 44.05
C ALA A 532 -9.56 -24.45 42.96
N ALA A 533 -10.35 -25.39 42.43
CA ALA A 533 -11.43 -25.11 41.49
C ALA A 533 -12.46 -24.13 42.06
N LEU A 534 -12.87 -24.34 43.34
CA LEU A 534 -13.78 -23.43 44.03
C LEU A 534 -13.20 -22.03 44.22
N ALA A 535 -11.92 -21.93 44.58
CA ALA A 535 -11.26 -20.65 44.78
C ALA A 535 -11.18 -19.86 43.46
N LEU A 536 -10.94 -20.52 42.32
CA LEU A 536 -10.91 -19.89 41.01
C LEU A 536 -12.28 -19.37 40.59
N ILE A 537 -13.34 -20.19 40.73
CA ILE A 537 -14.67 -19.77 40.31
C ILE A 537 -15.21 -18.61 41.17
N LEU A 538 -14.82 -18.54 42.45
CA LEU A 538 -15.18 -17.45 43.37
C LEU A 538 -14.42 -16.15 43.02
N LYS A 539 -13.25 -16.23 42.37
CA LYS A 539 -12.50 -15.07 41.92
C LYS A 539 -13.04 -14.45 40.64
N MET A 540 -13.69 -15.20 39.74
CA MET A 540 -14.22 -14.71 38.47
C MET A 540 -15.10 -13.46 38.62
N PRO A 541 -16.14 -13.46 39.52
CA PRO A 541 -16.99 -12.28 39.68
C PRO A 541 -16.25 -11.05 40.23
N GLN A 542 -15.18 -11.24 41.00
CA GLN A 542 -14.37 -10.13 41.55
C GLN A 542 -13.62 -9.36 40.44
N LEU A 543 -13.38 -10.02 39.30
CA LEU A 543 -12.76 -9.46 38.13
C LEU A 543 -13.77 -9.10 37.01
N SER A 544 -15.05 -8.97 37.39
CA SER A 544 -16.18 -8.72 36.46
C SER A 544 -16.38 -9.80 35.37
N LEU A 545 -15.82 -11.00 35.55
CA LEU A 545 -16.06 -12.16 34.71
C LEU A 545 -17.21 -12.97 35.28
N GLN A 546 -18.22 -13.25 34.46
CA GLN A 546 -19.33 -14.11 34.92
C GLN A 546 -18.99 -15.58 34.64
N PRO A 547 -19.09 -16.48 35.65
CA PRO A 547 -18.98 -17.92 35.41
C PRO A 547 -20.01 -18.38 34.36
N ASN A 548 -19.53 -19.02 33.30
CA ASN A 548 -20.38 -19.59 32.25
C ASN A 548 -20.76 -21.05 32.56
N GLU A 549 -21.61 -21.65 31.73
CA GLU A 549 -22.06 -23.03 31.87
C GLU A 549 -20.90 -24.03 31.99
N ILE A 550 -19.81 -23.79 31.23
CA ILE A 550 -18.60 -24.62 31.23
C ILE A 550 -17.90 -24.54 32.60
N SER A 551 -17.69 -23.34 33.15
CA SER A 551 -17.05 -23.12 34.44
C SER A 551 -17.80 -23.84 35.57
N VAL A 552 -19.14 -23.72 35.57
CA VAL A 552 -20.01 -24.34 36.55
C VAL A 552 -20.02 -25.88 36.42
N SER A 553 -20.03 -26.37 35.16
CA SER A 553 -19.96 -27.82 34.89
C SER A 553 -18.65 -28.44 35.38
N LEU A 554 -17.50 -27.82 35.04
CA LEU A 554 -16.18 -28.30 35.47
C LEU A 554 -16.03 -28.29 36.99
N ALA A 555 -16.51 -27.26 37.68
CA ALA A 555 -16.51 -27.23 39.15
C ALA A 555 -17.42 -28.29 39.74
N SER A 556 -18.63 -28.50 39.18
CA SER A 556 -19.56 -29.54 39.62
C SER A 556 -18.98 -30.94 39.51
N THR A 557 -18.30 -31.25 38.39
CA THR A 557 -17.62 -32.53 38.18
C THR A 557 -16.44 -32.72 39.14
N ALA A 558 -15.71 -31.65 39.51
CA ALA A 558 -14.65 -31.69 40.51
C ALA A 558 -15.21 -32.08 41.89
N PHE A 559 -16.36 -31.52 42.31
CA PHE A 559 -17.03 -31.90 43.56
C PHE A 559 -17.54 -33.35 43.55
N GLN A 560 -18.12 -33.78 42.43
CA GLN A 560 -18.63 -35.17 42.30
C GLN A 560 -17.49 -36.19 42.43
N ARG A 561 -16.37 -35.97 41.75
CA ARG A 561 -15.20 -36.86 41.82
C ARG A 561 -14.60 -36.98 43.23
N CYS A 562 -14.67 -35.90 43.99
CA CYS A 562 -14.17 -35.90 45.37
C CYS A 562 -15.21 -36.32 46.42
N GLY A 563 -16.42 -36.69 46.00
CA GLY A 563 -17.49 -37.12 46.91
C GLY A 563 -18.05 -36.01 47.80
N GLN A 564 -17.86 -34.74 47.48
CA GLN A 564 -18.28 -33.57 48.25
C GLN A 564 -19.73 -33.15 47.93
N TRP A 565 -20.68 -34.09 48.11
CA TRP A 565 -22.10 -33.90 47.77
C TRP A 565 -22.81 -32.74 48.48
N PRO A 566 -22.54 -32.44 49.76
CA PRO A 566 -23.19 -31.30 50.42
C PRO A 566 -22.76 -29.95 49.84
N LEU A 567 -21.48 -29.83 49.49
CA LEU A 567 -20.94 -28.62 48.86
C LEU A 567 -21.43 -28.46 47.42
N LEU A 568 -21.60 -29.55 46.68
CA LEU A 568 -22.19 -29.54 45.35
C LEU A 568 -23.64 -29.02 45.39
N GLN A 569 -24.47 -29.49 46.33
CA GLN A 569 -25.84 -29.00 46.46
C GLN A 569 -25.92 -27.53 46.83
N SER A 570 -25.03 -27.06 47.72
CA SER A 570 -24.91 -25.65 48.07
C SER A 570 -24.44 -24.80 46.88
N PHE A 571 -23.51 -25.31 46.07
CA PHE A 571 -23.00 -24.68 44.88
C PHE A 571 -24.07 -24.56 43.80
N LEU A 572 -24.78 -25.66 43.49
CA LEU A 572 -25.85 -25.67 42.48
C LEU A 572 -27.09 -24.87 42.94
N GLY A 573 -27.36 -24.81 44.26
CA GLY A 573 -28.44 -23.98 44.82
C GLY A 573 -28.23 -22.47 44.63
N GLY A 574 -26.98 -22.03 44.41
CA GLY A 574 -26.61 -20.65 44.05
C GLY A 574 -26.74 -20.32 42.56
N THR A 575 -26.90 -21.32 41.69
CA THR A 575 -27.07 -21.12 40.23
C THR A 575 -28.56 -21.01 39.91
N ARG A 576 -29.02 -19.83 39.48
CA ARG A 576 -30.41 -19.64 39.00
C ARG A 576 -30.40 -19.18 37.54
N PRO A 577 -31.23 -19.81 36.66
CA PRO A 577 -31.45 -19.27 35.33
C PRO A 577 -32.27 -17.97 35.42
N ILE A 578 -31.91 -16.97 34.64
CA ILE A 578 -32.70 -15.74 34.48
C ILE A 578 -33.55 -15.90 33.23
N GLY A 579 -34.85 -16.19 33.39
CA GLY A 579 -35.85 -16.14 32.36
C GLY A 579 -36.09 -17.43 31.58
N ASP A 580 -37.23 -17.47 30.87
CA ASP A 580 -37.75 -18.63 30.13
C ASP A 580 -37.31 -18.71 28.66
N SER A 581 -36.19 -18.09 28.27
CA SER A 581 -35.75 -18.02 26.88
C SER A 581 -34.44 -18.77 26.65
N PRO A 582 -34.24 -19.45 25.50
CA PRO A 582 -33.06 -20.30 25.21
C PRO A 582 -31.74 -19.56 25.07
N ARG A 583 -31.68 -18.27 25.36
CA ARG A 583 -30.48 -17.40 25.31
C ARG A 583 -30.16 -16.72 26.62
N ASP A 584 -30.73 -17.23 27.78
CA ASP A 584 -30.64 -16.56 29.07
C ASP A 584 -29.25 -16.69 29.68
N GLN A 585 -28.68 -15.55 30.05
CA GLN A 585 -27.44 -15.44 30.80
C GLN A 585 -27.65 -15.99 32.22
N TRP A 586 -26.83 -16.95 32.63
CA TRP A 586 -26.80 -17.48 33.99
C TRP A 586 -26.16 -16.44 34.92
N THR A 587 -26.86 -16.04 35.98
CA THR A 587 -26.22 -15.30 37.06
C THR A 587 -25.96 -16.24 38.23
N TRP A 588 -24.70 -16.27 38.67
CA TRP A 588 -24.28 -17.01 39.82
C TRP A 588 -24.12 -16.06 41.03
N THR A 589 -24.81 -16.35 42.13
CA THR A 589 -24.61 -15.65 43.39
C THR A 589 -24.13 -16.69 44.41
N PRO A 590 -22.93 -16.50 45.04
CA PRO A 590 -22.44 -17.45 46.03
C PRO A 590 -23.42 -17.53 47.18
N GLY A 591 -23.93 -18.75 47.45
CA GLY A 591 -24.77 -19.00 48.61
C GLY A 591 -24.00 -18.67 49.89
N SER A 592 -24.61 -17.99 50.81
CA SER A 592 -24.01 -17.53 52.09
C SER A 592 -23.30 -18.61 52.91
N SER A 593 -23.63 -19.89 52.73
CA SER A 593 -22.95 -21.02 53.36
C SER A 593 -21.60 -21.41 52.76
N LEU A 594 -21.35 -21.14 51.47
CA LEU A 594 -20.07 -21.38 50.79
C LEU A 594 -18.99 -20.37 51.20
N ALA A 595 -19.38 -19.10 51.41
CA ALA A 595 -18.47 -18.05 51.86
C ALA A 595 -17.91 -18.32 53.27
N LEU A 596 -18.71 -18.91 54.14
CA LEU A 596 -18.29 -19.28 55.51
C LEU A 596 -17.32 -20.50 55.54
N HIS A 597 -17.48 -21.47 54.64
CA HIS A 597 -16.58 -22.64 54.58
C HIS A 597 -15.20 -22.30 54.00
N CYS A 598 -15.09 -21.35 53.08
CA CYS A 598 -13.81 -20.86 52.57
C CYS A 598 -13.03 -20.05 53.61
N ALA A 599 -13.71 -19.27 54.46
CA ALA A 599 -13.06 -18.50 55.52
C ALA A 599 -12.48 -19.38 56.63
N THR A 600 -13.07 -20.54 56.90
CA THR A 600 -12.60 -21.47 57.95
C THR A 600 -11.50 -22.43 57.47
N SER A 601 -11.36 -22.71 56.17
CA SER A 601 -10.31 -23.56 55.63
C SER A 601 -9.00 -22.84 55.32
N ALA A 602 -9.01 -21.50 55.24
CA ALA A 602 -7.80 -20.68 54.98
C ALA A 602 -6.88 -20.52 56.22
N HIS A 603 -7.28 -21.00 57.39
CA HIS A 603 -6.52 -20.88 58.65
C HIS A 603 -5.96 -22.19 59.20
N ARG A 604 -5.74 -23.25 58.40
CA ARG A 604 -4.94 -24.39 58.86
C ARG A 604 -3.67 -24.53 58.00
N PRO A 605 -2.49 -24.19 58.54
CA PRO A 605 -1.20 -24.53 57.89
C PRO A 605 -0.91 -26.02 58.17
N THR A 606 -0.68 -26.79 57.15
CA THR A 606 0.15 -28.01 57.15
C THR A 606 1.11 -27.93 55.97
#